data_7b9c3e3d81826c0b6a5748972871ff6a
#
_entry.id   7b9c3e3d81826c0b6a5748972871ff6a
#
_cell.length_a   1.000
_cell.length_b   1.000
_cell.length_c   1.000
_cell.angle_alpha   90.00
_cell.angle_beta   90.00
_cell.angle_gamma   90.00
#
_symmetry.space_group_name_H-M   'P 1'
#
loop_
_entity.id
_entity.type
_entity.pdbx_description
1 polymer ?
#
loop_
_entity_poly.entity_id
_entity_poly.type
_entity_poly.pdbx_seq_one_letter_code
_entity_poly.pdbx_strand_id
1 'polypeptide(L)'
;MTPQLERLRGPLSGAQVAAISALAAAAEAVDGEAPLSESFLLSLVTDDSSHILADGGSSGYAQVMDGGACEFVVHPDHRGRGLGSALLAAAIDLGARSVWAHGSLPAARALAQRHGLRVLRELHLMTRPLTESDAADPDLPSWVEVTTFAARPDLAALTELNAAAFASHPEQGALTMADIASRMAQSWFDPAGLIFLLDRGDPHRGPIAFHWTKRAASADAAHAEGEVYVVGVHPAYQGRGLSRALTLLGTAYLARNGVHLVHLYVDGDNAAALRTYTSLGFQIAHTDTQLAIPQ
;
A
#
# COMPACT_ATOMS: atom_id res chain seq x y z
N MET A 1 -14.32 -28.51 -17.52
CA MET A 1 -15.22 -28.41 -16.35
C MET A 1 -15.17 -26.96 -15.89
N THR A 2 -16.31 -26.33 -15.68
CA THR A 2 -16.36 -24.99 -15.08
C THR A 2 -15.92 -25.12 -13.62
N PRO A 3 -14.96 -24.32 -13.12
CA PRO A 3 -14.53 -24.40 -11.75
C PRO A 3 -15.71 -24.08 -10.82
N GLN A 4 -15.87 -24.86 -9.76
CA GLN A 4 -16.86 -24.56 -8.72
C GLN A 4 -16.34 -23.42 -7.89
N LEU A 5 -17.06 -22.28 -7.88
CA LEU A 5 -16.73 -21.09 -7.11
C LEU A 5 -17.69 -20.96 -5.93
N GLU A 6 -17.14 -20.89 -4.74
CA GLU A 6 -17.87 -20.55 -3.51
C GLU A 6 -17.86 -19.02 -3.34
N ARG A 7 -19.00 -18.45 -3.00
CA ARG A 7 -19.16 -17.00 -2.74
C ARG A 7 -19.53 -16.79 -1.26
N LEU A 8 -18.78 -15.93 -0.59
CA LEU A 8 -18.93 -15.60 0.82
C LEU A 8 -18.99 -14.09 1.01
N ARG A 9 -19.58 -13.67 2.13
CA ARG A 9 -19.58 -12.27 2.55
C ARG A 9 -19.14 -12.19 4.01
N GLY A 10 -18.37 -11.14 4.34
CA GLY A 10 -17.86 -10.90 5.70
C GLY A 10 -16.64 -11.77 6.05
N PRO A 11 -16.28 -11.87 7.34
CA PRO A 11 -15.02 -12.42 7.76
C PRO A 11 -14.85 -13.89 7.38
N LEU A 12 -13.67 -14.23 6.90
CA LEU A 12 -13.27 -15.60 6.59
C LEU A 12 -12.82 -16.36 7.84
N SER A 13 -13.00 -17.68 7.83
CA SER A 13 -12.44 -18.57 8.85
C SER A 13 -10.92 -18.61 8.80
N GLY A 14 -10.26 -18.94 9.92
CA GLY A 14 -8.80 -19.07 9.97
C GLY A 14 -8.24 -20.08 8.95
N ALA A 15 -8.98 -21.16 8.63
CA ALA A 15 -8.57 -22.12 7.62
C ALA A 15 -8.59 -21.51 6.19
N GLN A 16 -9.60 -20.70 5.86
CA GLN A 16 -9.68 -20.00 4.58
C GLN A 16 -8.59 -18.94 4.45
N VAL A 17 -8.36 -18.15 5.50
CA VAL A 17 -7.26 -17.18 5.55
C VAL A 17 -5.91 -17.85 5.31
N ALA A 18 -5.65 -18.99 5.96
CA ALA A 18 -4.42 -19.74 5.77
C ALA A 18 -4.27 -20.27 4.33
N ALA A 19 -5.34 -20.78 3.72
CA ALA A 19 -5.33 -21.25 2.33
C ALA A 19 -5.04 -20.10 1.34
N ILE A 20 -5.67 -18.93 1.53
CA ILE A 20 -5.46 -17.74 0.69
C ILE A 20 -4.03 -17.22 0.87
N SER A 21 -3.52 -17.17 2.10
CA SER A 21 -2.13 -16.75 2.35
C SER A 21 -1.11 -17.68 1.67
N ALA A 22 -1.35 -19.01 1.72
CA ALA A 22 -0.50 -19.98 1.02
C ALA A 22 -0.59 -19.82 -0.51
N LEU A 23 -1.79 -19.57 -1.05
CA LEU A 23 -2.00 -19.29 -2.46
C LEU A 23 -1.25 -18.03 -2.90
N ALA A 24 -1.37 -16.94 -2.13
CA ALA A 24 -0.68 -15.69 -2.42
C ALA A 24 0.84 -15.88 -2.42
N ALA A 25 1.39 -16.55 -1.40
CA ALA A 25 2.82 -16.84 -1.31
C ALA A 25 3.33 -17.72 -2.48
N ALA A 26 2.53 -18.72 -2.91
CA ALA A 26 2.89 -19.56 -4.06
C ALA A 26 2.90 -18.75 -5.39
N ALA A 27 1.98 -17.80 -5.55
CA ALA A 27 1.95 -16.93 -6.70
C ALA A 27 3.12 -15.94 -6.68
N GLU A 28 3.39 -15.29 -5.55
CA GLU A 28 4.50 -14.35 -5.37
C GLU A 28 5.87 -15.01 -5.63
N ALA A 29 6.07 -16.25 -5.16
CA ALA A 29 7.31 -16.99 -5.40
C ALA A 29 7.59 -17.24 -6.89
N VAL A 30 6.57 -17.30 -7.74
CA VAL A 30 6.70 -17.49 -9.20
C VAL A 30 6.75 -16.16 -9.96
N ASP A 31 5.95 -15.21 -9.51
CA ASP A 31 5.73 -13.95 -10.23
C ASP A 31 6.73 -12.85 -9.81
N GLY A 32 7.31 -12.96 -8.61
CA GLY A 32 8.15 -11.93 -8.00
C GLY A 32 7.37 -10.74 -7.43
N GLU A 33 6.02 -10.80 -7.48
CA GLU A 33 5.13 -9.73 -7.06
C GLU A 33 3.98 -10.29 -6.22
N ALA A 34 3.67 -9.62 -5.11
CA ALA A 34 2.56 -10.00 -4.24
C ALA A 34 1.22 -9.78 -4.98
N PRO A 35 0.37 -10.81 -5.08
CA PRO A 35 -0.88 -10.71 -5.85
C PRO A 35 -2.02 -10.00 -5.11
N LEU A 36 -1.88 -9.79 -3.80
CA LEU A 36 -2.86 -9.15 -2.93
C LEU A 36 -2.17 -8.07 -2.10
N SER A 37 -2.75 -6.88 -2.09
CA SER A 37 -2.25 -5.76 -1.31
C SER A 37 -2.53 -5.92 0.19
N GLU A 38 -1.82 -5.14 1.03
CA GLU A 38 -1.99 -5.15 2.48
C GLU A 38 -3.45 -4.85 2.90
N SER A 39 -4.11 -3.90 2.24
CA SER A 39 -5.49 -3.54 2.54
C SER A 39 -6.46 -4.70 2.29
N PHE A 40 -6.25 -5.46 1.23
CA PHE A 40 -7.04 -6.66 0.93
C PHE A 40 -6.75 -7.79 1.92
N LEU A 41 -5.50 -7.99 2.31
CA LEU A 41 -5.14 -8.99 3.31
C LEU A 41 -5.73 -8.66 4.70
N LEU A 42 -5.72 -7.39 5.10
CA LEU A 42 -6.32 -6.96 6.37
C LEU A 42 -7.85 -7.14 6.38
N SER A 43 -8.51 -7.01 5.23
CA SER A 43 -9.96 -7.12 5.12
C SER A 43 -10.46 -8.57 4.94
N LEU A 44 -9.61 -9.59 4.94
CA LEU A 44 -10.03 -11.00 4.96
C LEU A 44 -10.87 -11.37 6.19
N VAL A 45 -10.73 -10.63 7.26
CA VAL A 45 -11.37 -10.88 8.57
C VAL A 45 -12.35 -9.77 8.99
N THR A 46 -12.77 -8.93 8.04
CA THR A 46 -13.71 -7.83 8.26
C THR A 46 -15.03 -8.05 7.50
N ASP A 47 -16.06 -7.22 7.78
CA ASP A 47 -17.41 -7.37 7.19
C ASP A 47 -17.58 -6.61 5.86
N ASP A 48 -16.56 -5.87 5.39
CA ASP A 48 -16.62 -4.91 4.30
C ASP A 48 -16.24 -5.47 2.92
N SER A 49 -16.17 -6.80 2.80
CA SER A 49 -15.77 -7.44 1.54
C SER A 49 -16.57 -8.71 1.23
N SER A 50 -16.61 -9.02 -0.08
CA SER A 50 -17.12 -10.27 -0.61
C SER A 50 -15.97 -11.11 -1.17
N HIS A 51 -16.05 -12.41 -0.98
CA HIS A 51 -15.00 -13.35 -1.33
C HIS A 51 -15.47 -14.40 -2.32
N ILE A 52 -14.62 -14.81 -3.22
CA ILE A 52 -14.85 -15.88 -4.21
C ILE A 52 -13.69 -16.86 -4.09
N LEU A 53 -13.97 -18.08 -3.72
CA LEU A 53 -12.98 -19.13 -3.49
C LEU A 53 -13.16 -20.26 -4.52
N ALA A 54 -12.06 -20.64 -5.16
CA ALA A 54 -11.97 -21.87 -5.94
C ALA A 54 -11.23 -22.92 -5.10
N ASP A 55 -11.85 -24.11 -4.95
CA ASP A 55 -11.34 -25.21 -4.13
C ASP A 55 -10.97 -24.74 -2.70
N GLY A 56 -11.88 -24.03 -2.04
CA GLY A 56 -11.66 -23.50 -0.69
C GLY A 56 -10.58 -22.43 -0.59
N GLY A 57 -10.20 -21.80 -1.71
CA GLY A 57 -9.18 -20.74 -1.79
C GLY A 57 -7.79 -21.25 -2.19
N SER A 58 -7.59 -22.56 -2.43
CA SER A 58 -6.27 -23.11 -2.75
C SER A 58 -5.90 -22.98 -4.25
N SER A 59 -6.86 -23.06 -5.17
CA SER A 59 -6.61 -22.95 -6.62
C SER A 59 -6.77 -21.53 -7.15
N GLY A 60 -7.62 -20.72 -6.51
CA GLY A 60 -7.87 -19.34 -6.88
C GLY A 60 -8.73 -18.62 -5.86
N TYR A 61 -8.55 -17.32 -5.80
CA TYR A 61 -9.25 -16.44 -4.88
C TYR A 61 -9.51 -15.09 -5.54
N ALA A 62 -10.65 -14.49 -5.26
CA ALA A 62 -10.93 -13.09 -5.55
C ALA A 62 -11.66 -12.43 -4.40
N GLN A 63 -11.41 -11.14 -4.21
CA GLN A 63 -12.04 -10.30 -3.20
C GLN A 63 -12.57 -9.04 -3.85
N VAL A 64 -13.78 -8.67 -3.47
CA VAL A 64 -14.43 -7.43 -3.89
C VAL A 64 -14.76 -6.62 -2.65
N MET A 65 -14.13 -5.44 -2.52
CA MET A 65 -14.41 -4.49 -1.46
C MET A 65 -15.74 -3.76 -1.70
N ASP A 66 -16.37 -3.23 -0.67
CA ASP A 66 -17.64 -2.49 -0.77
C ASP A 66 -17.58 -1.31 -1.74
N GLY A 67 -16.42 -0.70 -1.94
CA GLY A 67 -16.18 0.33 -2.95
C GLY A 67 -16.12 -0.18 -4.40
N GLY A 68 -16.18 -1.50 -4.63
CA GLY A 68 -16.10 -2.14 -5.94
C GLY A 68 -14.67 -2.34 -6.46
N ALA A 69 -13.65 -2.09 -5.66
CA ALA A 69 -12.28 -2.49 -5.98
C ALA A 69 -12.14 -4.01 -5.80
N CYS A 70 -11.40 -4.65 -6.71
CA CYS A 70 -11.20 -6.10 -6.70
C CYS A 70 -9.71 -6.43 -6.85
N GLU A 71 -9.28 -7.45 -6.13
CA GLU A 71 -8.02 -8.16 -6.39
C GLU A 71 -8.31 -9.65 -6.50
N PHE A 72 -7.53 -10.37 -7.31
CA PHE A 72 -7.64 -11.80 -7.41
C PHE A 72 -6.34 -12.47 -7.81
N VAL A 73 -6.20 -13.73 -7.43
CA VAL A 73 -5.04 -14.55 -7.69
C VAL A 73 -5.46 -15.95 -8.16
N VAL A 74 -4.69 -16.52 -9.08
CA VAL A 74 -4.80 -17.91 -9.54
C VAL A 74 -3.47 -18.60 -9.25
N HIS A 75 -3.55 -19.75 -8.59
CA HIS A 75 -2.38 -20.58 -8.32
C HIS A 75 -1.62 -20.87 -9.62
N PRO A 76 -0.28 -20.74 -9.66
CA PRO A 76 0.51 -20.93 -10.86
C PRO A 76 0.15 -22.19 -11.67
N ASP A 77 -0.01 -23.33 -11.01
CA ASP A 77 -0.34 -24.62 -11.65
C ASP A 77 -1.76 -24.69 -12.23
N HIS A 78 -2.64 -23.76 -11.87
CA HIS A 78 -4.03 -23.72 -12.30
C HIS A 78 -4.28 -22.63 -13.39
N ARG A 79 -3.23 -21.91 -13.82
CA ARG A 79 -3.31 -20.86 -14.86
C ARG A 79 -3.54 -21.45 -16.25
N GLY A 80 -3.99 -20.60 -17.17
CA GLY A 80 -4.23 -20.98 -18.57
C GLY A 80 -5.46 -21.85 -18.81
N ARG A 81 -6.27 -22.14 -17.77
CA ARG A 81 -7.46 -23.02 -17.81
C ARG A 81 -8.78 -22.28 -17.67
N GLY A 82 -8.79 -20.95 -17.79
CA GLY A 82 -9.98 -20.11 -17.71
C GLY A 82 -10.40 -19.67 -16.31
N LEU A 83 -9.70 -20.10 -15.24
CA LEU A 83 -10.07 -19.79 -13.86
C LEU A 83 -10.04 -18.26 -13.59
N GLY A 84 -9.02 -17.54 -14.10
CA GLY A 84 -8.97 -16.07 -13.96
C GLY A 84 -10.16 -15.35 -14.60
N SER A 85 -10.62 -15.80 -15.77
CA SER A 85 -11.85 -15.26 -16.40
C SER A 85 -13.09 -15.58 -15.60
N ALA A 86 -13.16 -16.77 -14.99
CA ALA A 86 -14.29 -17.16 -14.12
C ALA A 86 -14.35 -16.35 -12.83
N LEU A 87 -13.18 -16.10 -12.19
CA LEU A 87 -13.06 -15.23 -11.00
C LEU A 87 -13.47 -13.80 -11.34
N LEU A 88 -12.97 -13.24 -12.45
CA LEU A 88 -13.34 -11.90 -12.89
C LEU A 88 -14.85 -11.78 -13.14
N ALA A 89 -15.46 -12.74 -13.84
CA ALA A 89 -16.90 -12.75 -14.09
C ALA A 89 -17.70 -12.80 -12.76
N ALA A 90 -17.29 -13.67 -11.83
CA ALA A 90 -17.93 -13.78 -10.54
C ALA A 90 -17.73 -12.50 -9.67
N ALA A 91 -16.59 -11.82 -9.79
CA ALA A 91 -16.34 -10.54 -9.14
C ALA A 91 -17.25 -9.43 -9.70
N ILE A 92 -17.46 -9.40 -11.01
CA ILE A 92 -18.39 -8.47 -11.68
C ILE A 92 -19.82 -8.68 -11.15
N ASP A 93 -20.27 -9.94 -11.03
CA ASP A 93 -21.58 -10.29 -10.46
C ASP A 93 -21.73 -9.80 -9.01
N LEU A 94 -20.63 -9.69 -8.25
CA LEU A 94 -20.57 -9.16 -6.88
C LEU A 94 -20.37 -7.64 -6.82
N GLY A 95 -20.38 -6.95 -7.96
CA GLY A 95 -20.31 -5.50 -8.01
C GLY A 95 -18.92 -4.92 -8.16
N ALA A 96 -17.91 -5.72 -8.58
CA ALA A 96 -16.59 -5.20 -8.91
C ALA A 96 -16.69 -4.17 -10.06
N ARG A 97 -16.03 -3.03 -9.88
CA ARG A 97 -15.96 -1.92 -10.85
C ARG A 97 -14.56 -1.71 -11.38
N SER A 98 -13.59 -2.10 -10.61
CA SER A 98 -12.17 -2.05 -10.99
C SER A 98 -11.42 -3.25 -10.43
N VAL A 99 -10.30 -3.59 -11.07
CA VAL A 99 -9.41 -4.66 -10.62
C VAL A 99 -7.96 -4.19 -10.66
N TRP A 100 -7.20 -4.53 -9.62
CA TRP A 100 -5.77 -4.28 -9.57
C TRP A 100 -4.97 -5.40 -10.24
N ALA A 101 -3.96 -5.02 -10.99
CA ALA A 101 -2.97 -5.90 -11.62
C ALA A 101 -1.58 -5.48 -11.11
N HIS A 102 -1.14 -6.11 -10.02
CA HIS A 102 0.16 -5.87 -9.43
C HIS A 102 1.28 -6.32 -10.37
N GLY A 103 2.33 -5.47 -10.51
CA GLY A 103 3.42 -5.65 -11.46
C GLY A 103 3.01 -5.67 -12.93
N SER A 104 1.74 -5.44 -13.25
CA SER A 104 1.19 -5.51 -14.62
C SER A 104 1.68 -6.72 -15.41
N LEU A 105 1.62 -7.90 -14.80
CA LEU A 105 2.14 -9.16 -15.35
C LEU A 105 1.53 -9.51 -16.70
N PRO A 106 2.25 -10.26 -17.58
CA PRO A 106 1.74 -10.63 -18.91
C PRO A 106 0.38 -11.35 -18.88
N ALA A 107 0.14 -12.21 -17.88
CA ALA A 107 -1.14 -12.91 -17.71
C ALA A 107 -2.29 -11.94 -17.39
N ALA A 108 -2.05 -10.95 -16.55
CA ALA A 108 -3.03 -9.92 -16.19
C ALA A 108 -3.34 -9.02 -17.40
N ARG A 109 -2.32 -8.59 -18.17
CA ARG A 109 -2.51 -7.81 -19.40
C ARG A 109 -3.32 -8.59 -20.46
N ALA A 110 -3.03 -9.87 -20.64
CA ALA A 110 -3.77 -10.72 -21.59
C ALA A 110 -5.24 -10.89 -21.17
N LEU A 111 -5.50 -11.04 -19.86
CA LEU A 111 -6.85 -11.08 -19.32
C LEU A 111 -7.59 -9.75 -19.53
N ALA A 112 -6.94 -8.64 -19.20
CA ALA A 112 -7.47 -7.30 -19.40
C ALA A 112 -7.87 -7.04 -20.85
N GLN A 113 -6.98 -7.36 -21.80
CA GLN A 113 -7.25 -7.23 -23.22
C GLN A 113 -8.44 -8.08 -23.67
N ARG A 114 -8.51 -9.35 -23.22
CA ARG A 114 -9.61 -10.28 -23.55
C ARG A 114 -10.96 -9.78 -23.09
N HIS A 115 -11.02 -9.15 -21.91
CA HIS A 115 -12.26 -8.67 -21.31
C HIS A 115 -12.51 -7.17 -21.52
N GLY A 116 -11.70 -6.49 -22.31
CA GLY A 116 -11.89 -5.08 -22.66
C GLY A 116 -11.68 -4.12 -21.46
N LEU A 117 -10.92 -4.53 -20.45
CA LEU A 117 -10.61 -3.67 -19.31
C LEU A 117 -9.73 -2.50 -19.76
N ARG A 118 -9.92 -1.33 -19.15
CA ARG A 118 -9.19 -0.11 -19.49
C ARG A 118 -8.41 0.41 -18.29
N VAL A 119 -7.21 0.93 -18.52
CA VAL A 119 -6.41 1.58 -17.46
C VAL A 119 -7.19 2.75 -16.88
N LEU A 120 -7.37 2.71 -15.55
CA LEU A 120 -7.99 3.75 -14.73
C LEU A 120 -6.93 4.56 -13.98
N ARG A 121 -5.95 3.88 -13.41
CA ARG A 121 -4.90 4.46 -12.56
C ARG A 121 -3.63 3.60 -12.66
N GLU A 122 -2.48 4.24 -12.54
CA GLU A 122 -1.19 3.58 -12.40
C GLU A 122 -0.58 3.95 -11.05
N LEU A 123 -0.02 2.96 -10.37
CA LEU A 123 0.69 3.12 -9.11
C LEU A 123 2.12 2.61 -9.30
N HIS A 124 3.08 3.51 -9.21
CA HIS A 124 4.49 3.14 -9.36
C HIS A 124 5.08 2.70 -8.02
N LEU A 125 5.68 1.51 -7.99
CA LEU A 125 6.65 1.17 -6.96
C LEU A 125 7.98 1.81 -7.34
N MET A 126 8.49 2.67 -6.47
CA MET A 126 9.83 3.25 -6.64
C MET A 126 10.76 2.74 -5.54
N THR A 127 12.00 2.46 -5.89
CA THR A 127 13.01 1.93 -4.96
C THR A 127 14.27 2.79 -4.96
N ARG A 128 14.98 2.76 -3.83
CA ARG A 128 16.30 3.38 -3.69
C ARG A 128 17.16 2.60 -2.70
N PRO A 129 18.40 2.20 -3.06
CA PRO A 129 19.36 1.72 -2.09
C PRO A 129 19.69 2.80 -1.05
N LEU A 130 19.82 2.41 0.22
CA LEU A 130 20.30 3.26 1.31
C LEU A 130 21.76 2.94 1.63
N THR A 131 22.51 3.97 1.99
CA THR A 131 23.91 3.91 2.36
C THR A 131 24.11 4.52 3.75
N GLU A 132 25.28 4.38 4.35
CA GLU A 132 25.61 5.01 5.64
C GLU A 132 25.44 6.54 5.61
N SER A 133 25.66 7.19 4.46
CA SER A 133 25.47 8.63 4.32
C SER A 133 24.01 9.06 4.45
N ASP A 134 23.06 8.14 4.19
CA ASP A 134 21.61 8.41 4.34
C ASP A 134 21.17 8.45 5.80
N ALA A 135 21.99 7.99 6.74
CA ALA A 135 21.70 8.02 8.17
C ALA A 135 21.75 9.44 8.79
N ALA A 136 22.28 10.43 8.07
CA ALA A 136 22.34 11.81 8.52
C ALA A 136 20.97 12.51 8.41
N ASP A 137 20.60 13.28 9.44
CA ASP A 137 19.40 14.09 9.36
C ASP A 137 19.56 15.23 8.35
N PRO A 138 18.53 15.56 7.58
CA PRO A 138 18.56 16.67 6.64
C PRO A 138 18.52 18.03 7.36
N ASP A 139 19.03 19.06 6.68
CA ASP A 139 18.80 20.43 7.12
C ASP A 139 17.30 20.78 7.04
N LEU A 140 16.81 21.37 8.13
CA LEU A 140 15.41 21.79 8.24
C LEU A 140 15.33 23.32 8.43
N PRO A 141 14.21 23.93 7.97
CA PRO A 141 13.95 25.33 8.30
C PRO A 141 13.90 25.54 9.81
N SER A 142 14.46 26.65 10.31
CA SER A 142 14.56 26.95 11.76
C SER A 142 13.20 27.03 12.47
N TRP A 143 12.12 27.28 11.72
CA TRP A 143 10.76 27.31 12.24
C TRP A 143 10.11 25.92 12.40
N VAL A 144 10.77 24.86 11.89
CA VAL A 144 10.28 23.48 11.99
C VAL A 144 10.88 22.81 13.22
N GLU A 145 10.05 22.08 13.96
CA GLU A 145 10.46 21.15 15.01
C GLU A 145 10.11 19.72 14.60
N VAL A 146 11.03 18.78 14.85
CA VAL A 146 10.82 17.35 14.62
C VAL A 146 10.45 16.66 15.92
N THR A 147 9.44 15.84 15.88
CA THR A 147 9.06 14.92 16.97
C THR A 147 8.62 13.57 16.38
N THR A 148 8.28 12.61 17.22
CA THR A 148 7.79 11.30 16.80
C THR A 148 6.51 10.94 17.52
N PHE A 149 5.76 9.98 17.00
CA PHE A 149 4.59 9.44 17.70
C PHE A 149 4.99 8.79 19.04
N ALA A 150 6.19 8.21 19.15
CA ALA A 150 6.68 7.69 20.42
C ALA A 150 6.81 8.77 21.50
N ALA A 151 7.27 9.97 21.12
CA ALA A 151 7.45 11.09 22.05
C ALA A 151 6.15 11.87 22.30
N ARG A 152 5.26 11.92 21.31
CA ARG A 152 3.99 12.66 21.36
C ARG A 152 2.87 11.85 20.69
N PRO A 153 2.33 10.82 21.39
CA PRO A 153 1.27 9.99 20.85
C PRO A 153 -0.05 10.77 20.79
N ASP A 154 -0.50 11.06 19.57
CA ASP A 154 -1.77 11.73 19.29
C ASP A 154 -2.40 11.15 18.02
N LEU A 155 -3.21 10.11 18.21
CA LEU A 155 -3.88 9.42 17.11
C LEU A 155 -4.95 10.31 16.44
N ALA A 156 -5.62 11.17 17.22
CA ALA A 156 -6.63 12.07 16.69
C ALA A 156 -5.99 13.10 15.75
N ALA A 157 -4.92 13.77 16.20
CA ALA A 157 -4.19 14.73 15.38
C ALA A 157 -3.58 14.09 14.10
N LEU A 158 -3.07 12.85 14.19
CA LEU A 158 -2.62 12.11 13.01
C LEU A 158 -3.77 11.86 12.03
N THR A 159 -4.94 11.44 12.53
CA THR A 159 -6.11 11.17 11.68
C THR A 159 -6.58 12.43 10.97
N GLU A 160 -6.70 13.54 11.68
CA GLU A 160 -7.07 14.84 11.13
C GLU A 160 -6.07 15.32 10.07
N LEU A 161 -4.77 15.22 10.36
CA LEU A 161 -3.71 15.60 9.44
C LEU A 161 -3.72 14.71 8.19
N ASN A 162 -3.91 13.39 8.33
CA ASN A 162 -4.02 12.46 7.21
C ASN A 162 -5.21 12.83 6.30
N ALA A 163 -6.39 13.02 6.87
CA ALA A 163 -7.58 13.41 6.12
C ALA A 163 -7.39 14.74 5.38
N ALA A 164 -6.73 15.74 6.01
CA ALA A 164 -6.43 17.01 5.38
C ALA A 164 -5.39 16.89 4.25
N ALA A 165 -4.30 16.15 4.48
CA ALA A 165 -3.21 15.97 3.51
C ALA A 165 -3.65 15.20 2.26
N PHE A 166 -4.59 14.28 2.41
CA PHE A 166 -5.07 13.37 1.37
C PHE A 166 -6.54 13.57 1.00
N ALA A 167 -7.08 14.78 1.18
CA ALA A 167 -8.51 15.06 0.94
C ALA A 167 -9.00 14.72 -0.49
N SER A 168 -8.11 14.71 -1.47
CA SER A 168 -8.41 14.31 -2.85
C SER A 168 -8.12 12.83 -3.16
N HIS A 169 -7.48 12.11 -2.23
CA HIS A 169 -7.13 10.69 -2.45
C HIS A 169 -8.27 9.78 -1.99
N PRO A 170 -8.81 8.92 -2.87
CA PRO A 170 -10.05 8.18 -2.60
C PRO A 170 -9.94 7.18 -1.44
N GLU A 171 -8.76 6.63 -1.21
CA GLU A 171 -8.50 5.60 -0.19
C GLU A 171 -7.85 6.22 1.06
N GLN A 172 -6.68 6.85 0.89
CA GLN A 172 -5.88 7.36 2.01
C GLN A 172 -6.59 8.47 2.80
N GLY A 173 -7.30 9.37 2.13
CA GLY A 173 -8.03 10.46 2.77
C GLY A 173 -9.27 10.01 3.56
N ALA A 174 -9.81 8.83 3.24
CA ALA A 174 -10.99 8.27 3.89
C ALA A 174 -10.66 7.41 5.13
N LEU A 175 -9.38 7.18 5.46
CA LEU A 175 -8.99 6.38 6.61
C LEU A 175 -9.56 6.94 7.91
N THR A 176 -10.26 6.08 8.65
CA THR A 176 -10.77 6.39 9.99
C THR A 176 -9.69 6.19 11.05
N MET A 177 -9.95 6.68 12.26
CA MET A 177 -9.09 6.42 13.42
C MET A 177 -8.93 4.91 13.69
N ALA A 178 -9.97 4.11 13.47
CA ALA A 178 -9.93 2.65 13.63
C ALA A 178 -9.01 2.00 12.58
N ASP A 179 -9.05 2.48 11.33
CA ASP A 179 -8.16 1.98 10.27
C ASP A 179 -6.70 2.27 10.56
N ILE A 180 -6.40 3.48 11.04
CA ILE A 180 -5.04 3.87 11.44
C ILE A 180 -4.58 3.03 12.64
N ALA A 181 -5.43 2.85 13.65
CA ALA A 181 -5.13 2.02 14.81
C ALA A 181 -4.88 0.54 14.43
N SER A 182 -5.64 -0.01 13.48
CA SER A 182 -5.42 -1.36 12.96
C SER A 182 -4.06 -1.52 12.31
N ARG A 183 -3.57 -0.51 11.57
CA ARG A 183 -2.22 -0.51 11.00
C ARG A 183 -1.14 -0.39 12.06
N MET A 184 -1.38 0.41 13.10
CA MET A 184 -0.48 0.53 14.25
C MET A 184 -0.39 -0.75 15.09
N ALA A 185 -1.39 -1.63 15.02
CA ALA A 185 -1.36 -2.93 15.69
C ALA A 185 -0.51 -3.99 14.96
N GLN A 186 -0.04 -3.69 13.75
CA GLN A 186 0.79 -4.61 12.98
C GLN A 186 2.21 -4.71 13.56
N SER A 187 2.83 -5.88 13.39
CA SER A 187 4.17 -6.18 13.93
C SER A 187 5.30 -5.31 13.35
N TRP A 188 5.07 -4.70 12.18
CA TRP A 188 6.02 -3.80 11.54
C TRP A 188 5.97 -2.37 12.06
N PHE A 189 4.93 -1.99 12.84
CA PHE A 189 4.78 -0.63 13.32
C PHE A 189 5.81 -0.29 14.40
N ASP A 190 6.50 0.82 14.19
CA ASP A 190 7.40 1.42 15.17
C ASP A 190 7.00 2.87 15.41
N PRO A 191 6.55 3.24 16.63
CA PRO A 191 6.13 4.60 16.93
C PRO A 191 7.26 5.63 16.81
N ALA A 192 8.54 5.23 16.89
CA ALA A 192 9.67 6.11 16.64
C ALA A 192 9.89 6.39 15.15
N GLY A 193 9.42 5.49 14.27
CA GLY A 193 9.42 5.64 12.82
C GLY A 193 8.23 6.43 12.25
N LEU A 194 7.30 6.87 13.09
CA LEU A 194 6.24 7.80 12.72
C LEU A 194 6.66 9.20 13.16
N ILE A 195 7.19 9.96 12.21
CA ILE A 195 7.85 11.26 12.40
C ILE A 195 6.86 12.38 12.11
N PHE A 196 6.80 13.37 12.99
CA PHE A 196 5.99 14.58 12.83
C PHE A 196 6.86 15.83 12.67
N LEU A 197 6.37 16.77 11.87
CA LEU A 197 6.84 18.15 11.88
C LEU A 197 5.83 19.05 12.59
N LEU A 198 6.33 19.93 13.42
CA LEU A 198 5.55 20.95 14.12
C LEU A 198 6.01 22.33 13.68
N ASP A 199 5.12 23.32 13.73
CA ASP A 199 5.45 24.73 13.53
C ASP A 199 5.80 25.37 14.88
N ARG A 200 7.04 25.81 15.07
CA ARG A 200 7.50 26.50 16.28
C ARG A 200 6.76 27.83 16.52
N GLY A 201 6.25 28.44 15.45
CA GLY A 201 5.47 29.68 15.53
C GLY A 201 4.02 29.46 15.99
N ASP A 202 3.52 28.21 15.90
CA ASP A 202 2.18 27.84 16.34
C ASP A 202 2.19 26.48 17.07
N PRO A 203 2.74 26.44 18.31
CA PRO A 203 2.92 25.19 19.05
C PRO A 203 1.59 24.52 19.46
N HIS A 204 0.46 25.22 19.35
CA HIS A 204 -0.87 24.68 19.69
C HIS A 204 -1.57 24.03 18.52
N ARG A 205 -1.08 24.21 17.29
CA ARG A 205 -1.72 23.68 16.07
C ARG A 205 -1.66 22.15 15.95
N GLY A 206 -0.75 21.48 16.61
CA GLY A 206 -0.48 20.06 16.36
C GLY A 206 0.45 19.84 15.16
N PRO A 207 0.58 18.60 14.65
CA PRO A 207 1.49 18.29 13.57
C PRO A 207 1.03 18.90 12.26
N ILE A 208 1.97 19.47 11.49
CA ILE A 208 1.75 20.10 10.19
C ILE A 208 2.12 19.19 9.01
N ALA A 209 2.88 18.15 9.30
CA ALA A 209 3.28 17.15 8.33
C ALA A 209 3.74 15.88 9.05
N PHE A 210 3.68 14.73 8.37
CA PHE A 210 4.14 13.47 8.93
C PHE A 210 4.78 12.57 7.88
N HIS A 211 5.69 11.70 8.35
CA HIS A 211 6.24 10.57 7.62
C HIS A 211 6.05 9.32 8.48
N TRP A 212 5.33 8.37 7.98
CA TRP A 212 5.17 7.06 8.57
C TRP A 212 6.08 6.08 7.83
N THR A 213 7.07 5.51 8.51
CA THR A 213 7.94 4.47 7.97
C THR A 213 7.37 3.09 8.27
N LYS A 214 7.58 2.15 7.37
CA LYS A 214 7.30 0.73 7.62
C LYS A 214 8.58 -0.06 7.43
N ARG A 215 8.86 -0.98 8.36
CA ARG A 215 10.01 -1.86 8.29
C ARG A 215 9.55 -3.29 8.53
N ALA A 216 9.64 -4.12 7.49
CA ALA A 216 9.38 -5.54 7.65
C ALA A 216 10.41 -6.17 8.60
N ALA A 217 9.94 -7.08 9.46
CA ALA A 217 10.86 -7.90 10.24
C ALA A 217 11.59 -8.84 9.25
N SER A 218 12.87 -8.58 8.98
CA SER A 218 13.70 -9.44 8.17
C SER A 218 14.52 -10.34 9.08
N ALA A 219 14.53 -11.65 8.80
CA ALA A 219 15.42 -12.60 9.44
C ALA A 219 16.88 -12.43 8.95
N ASP A 220 17.07 -11.78 7.81
CA ASP A 220 18.37 -11.49 7.21
C ASP A 220 18.61 -9.96 7.23
N ALA A 221 19.51 -9.53 8.10
CA ALA A 221 19.89 -8.14 8.23
C ALA A 221 20.53 -7.55 6.94
N ALA A 222 21.12 -8.41 6.09
CA ALA A 222 21.72 -7.98 4.83
C ALA A 222 20.69 -7.62 3.75
N HIS A 223 19.44 -8.04 3.92
CA HIS A 223 18.33 -7.79 2.98
C HIS A 223 17.16 -7.07 3.68
N ALA A 224 17.46 -6.26 4.71
CA ALA A 224 16.43 -5.50 5.39
C ALA A 224 15.86 -4.41 4.48
N GLU A 225 14.57 -4.51 4.18
CA GLU A 225 13.82 -3.55 3.39
C GLU A 225 12.94 -2.68 4.28
N GLY A 226 12.70 -1.45 3.81
CA GLY A 226 11.81 -0.51 4.46
C GLY A 226 10.98 0.26 3.45
N GLU A 227 9.92 0.85 3.94
CA GLU A 227 8.97 1.58 3.12
C GLU A 227 8.75 3.00 3.64
N VAL A 228 8.74 3.95 2.71
CA VAL A 228 8.10 5.25 2.91
C VAL A 228 6.60 5.01 2.84
N TYR A 229 6.00 4.57 3.96
CA TYR A 229 4.62 4.08 3.99
C TYR A 229 3.61 5.19 3.71
N VAL A 230 3.72 6.32 4.42
CA VAL A 230 2.89 7.50 4.15
C VAL A 230 3.69 8.78 4.40
N VAL A 231 3.65 9.72 3.46
CA VAL A 231 4.15 11.09 3.64
C VAL A 231 3.02 12.07 3.38
N GLY A 232 2.60 12.78 4.43
CA GLY A 232 1.52 13.77 4.36
C GLY A 232 1.98 15.15 4.80
N VAL A 233 1.57 16.18 4.06
CA VAL A 233 1.80 17.59 4.40
C VAL A 233 0.46 18.31 4.39
N HIS A 234 0.14 18.97 5.50
CA HIS A 234 -1.10 19.76 5.62
C HIS A 234 -1.18 20.80 4.48
N PRO A 235 -2.34 20.98 3.81
CA PRO A 235 -2.48 21.86 2.65
C PRO A 235 -1.92 23.28 2.84
N ALA A 236 -2.11 23.88 4.03
CA ALA A 236 -1.57 25.20 4.35
C ALA A 236 -0.03 25.29 4.40
N TYR A 237 0.67 24.17 4.41
CA TYR A 237 2.13 24.08 4.47
C TYR A 237 2.76 23.44 3.23
N GLN A 238 1.98 23.06 2.25
CA GLN A 238 2.47 22.57 0.97
C GLN A 238 3.23 23.66 0.21
N GLY A 239 4.09 23.26 -0.74
CA GLY A 239 4.92 24.18 -1.52
C GLY A 239 6.13 24.78 -0.77
N ARG A 240 6.36 24.41 0.51
CA ARG A 240 7.48 24.89 1.34
C ARG A 240 8.67 23.92 1.40
N GLY A 241 8.71 22.90 0.55
CA GLY A 241 9.79 21.91 0.51
C GLY A 241 9.74 20.83 1.60
N LEU A 242 8.69 20.80 2.44
CA LEU A 242 8.60 19.89 3.58
C LEU A 242 8.56 18.41 3.17
N SER A 243 7.94 18.05 2.04
CA SER A 243 7.87 16.65 1.58
C SER A 243 9.25 16.05 1.35
N ARG A 244 10.18 16.84 0.76
CA ARG A 244 11.58 16.40 0.57
C ARG A 244 12.26 16.17 1.91
N ALA A 245 12.16 17.11 2.83
CA ALA A 245 12.76 17.02 4.16
C ALA A 245 12.20 15.83 4.96
N LEU A 246 10.88 15.63 4.92
CA LEU A 246 10.21 14.47 5.54
C LEU A 246 10.68 13.15 4.97
N THR A 247 10.78 13.03 3.63
CA THR A 247 11.29 11.81 2.99
C THR A 247 12.71 11.51 3.45
N LEU A 248 13.57 12.53 3.53
CA LEU A 248 14.94 12.37 4.02
C LEU A 248 14.99 11.98 5.52
N LEU A 249 14.15 12.56 6.37
CA LEU A 249 14.06 12.16 7.79
C LEU A 249 13.68 10.69 7.95
N GLY A 250 12.67 10.23 7.20
CA GLY A 250 12.25 8.83 7.24
C GLY A 250 13.28 7.88 6.67
N THR A 251 13.93 8.23 5.55
CA THR A 251 15.01 7.40 5.00
C THR A 251 16.23 7.37 5.93
N ALA A 252 16.54 8.47 6.63
CA ALA A 252 17.59 8.51 7.64
C ALA A 252 17.24 7.62 8.84
N TYR A 253 16.00 7.65 9.29
CA TYR A 253 15.51 6.73 10.33
C TYR A 253 15.67 5.27 9.89
N LEU A 254 15.24 4.91 8.68
CA LEU A 254 15.34 3.56 8.13
C LEU A 254 16.81 3.11 8.01
N ALA A 255 17.70 3.97 7.49
CA ALA A 255 19.13 3.69 7.37
C ALA A 255 19.79 3.43 8.74
N ARG A 256 19.50 4.26 9.77
CA ARG A 256 19.98 4.05 11.14
C ARG A 256 19.50 2.74 11.76
N ASN A 257 18.38 2.21 11.26
CA ASN A 257 17.81 0.93 11.70
C ASN A 257 18.17 -0.25 10.78
N GLY A 258 19.25 -0.10 9.97
CA GLY A 258 19.84 -1.19 9.17
C GLY A 258 19.08 -1.53 7.90
N VAL A 259 18.21 -0.65 7.41
CA VAL A 259 17.55 -0.83 6.10
C VAL A 259 18.53 -0.48 4.99
N HIS A 260 18.64 -1.35 3.99
CA HIS A 260 19.54 -1.20 2.83
C HIS A 260 18.82 -0.86 1.53
N LEU A 261 17.53 -1.20 1.45
CA LEU A 261 16.66 -0.85 0.32
C LEU A 261 15.38 -0.22 0.85
N VAL A 262 15.07 0.97 0.37
CA VAL A 262 13.79 1.62 0.67
C VAL A 262 12.93 1.67 -0.57
N HIS A 263 11.63 1.41 -0.40
CA HIS A 263 10.65 1.54 -1.45
C HIS A 263 9.49 2.46 -1.03
N LEU A 264 8.72 2.87 -2.01
CA LEU A 264 7.48 3.65 -1.84
C LEU A 264 6.54 3.42 -3.00
N TYR A 265 5.27 3.67 -2.75
CA TYR A 265 4.24 3.72 -3.79
C TYR A 265 3.84 5.17 -4.09
N VAL A 266 3.63 5.47 -5.37
CA VAL A 266 3.21 6.81 -5.81
C VAL A 266 2.33 6.73 -7.04
N ASP A 267 1.24 7.50 -7.07
CA ASP A 267 0.38 7.59 -8.24
C ASP A 267 1.13 8.14 -9.46
N GLY A 268 0.90 7.52 -10.61
CA GLY A 268 1.54 7.90 -11.87
C GLY A 268 1.19 9.32 -12.33
N ASP A 269 0.04 9.85 -11.92
CA ASP A 269 -0.41 11.21 -12.19
C ASP A 269 0.09 12.25 -11.15
N ASN A 270 0.67 11.79 -10.02
CA ASN A 270 1.23 12.67 -9.00
C ASN A 270 2.63 13.20 -9.39
N ALA A 271 2.65 14.08 -10.41
CA ALA A 271 3.89 14.65 -10.94
C ALA A 271 4.74 15.39 -9.87
N ALA A 272 4.14 15.92 -8.81
CA ALA A 272 4.86 16.62 -7.75
C ALA A 272 5.65 15.64 -6.87
N ALA A 273 5.02 14.54 -6.45
CA ALA A 273 5.66 13.49 -5.67
C ALA A 273 6.73 12.76 -6.49
N LEU A 274 6.42 12.41 -7.76
CA LEU A 274 7.38 11.78 -8.68
C LEU A 274 8.66 12.62 -8.83
N ARG A 275 8.53 13.95 -9.05
CA ARG A 275 9.71 14.84 -9.10
C ARG A 275 10.49 14.82 -7.79
N THR A 276 9.80 14.86 -6.66
CA THR A 276 10.46 14.83 -5.35
C THR A 276 11.26 13.54 -5.18
N TYR A 277 10.63 12.38 -5.38
CA TYR A 277 11.28 11.08 -5.18
C TYR A 277 12.41 10.83 -6.19
N THR A 278 12.21 11.16 -7.47
CA THR A 278 13.26 11.07 -8.49
C THR A 278 14.47 11.96 -8.11
N SER A 279 14.24 13.19 -7.61
CA SER A 279 15.31 14.07 -7.15
C SER A 279 16.07 13.55 -5.93
N LEU A 280 15.48 12.62 -5.19
CA LEU A 280 16.06 11.90 -4.06
C LEU A 280 16.72 10.58 -4.46
N GLY A 281 16.76 10.24 -5.76
CA GLY A 281 17.42 9.05 -6.29
C GLY A 281 16.53 7.80 -6.32
N PHE A 282 15.23 7.92 -6.05
CA PHE A 282 14.30 6.81 -6.27
C PHE A 282 14.10 6.56 -7.76
N GLN A 283 13.98 5.29 -8.13
CA GLN A 283 13.74 4.84 -9.50
C GLN A 283 12.50 3.94 -9.54
N ILE A 284 11.72 4.00 -10.61
CA ILE A 284 10.56 3.11 -10.79
C ILE A 284 11.07 1.68 -10.98
N ALA A 285 10.67 0.78 -10.09
CA ALA A 285 10.96 -0.64 -10.17
C ALA A 285 9.90 -1.36 -11.01
N HIS A 286 8.62 -1.14 -10.68
CA HIS A 286 7.48 -1.61 -11.49
C HIS A 286 6.26 -0.69 -11.34
N THR A 287 5.19 -1.01 -12.05
CA THR A 287 3.94 -0.27 -12.03
C THR A 287 2.77 -1.22 -11.83
N ASP A 288 2.00 -0.98 -10.81
CA ASP A 288 0.68 -1.59 -10.63
C ASP A 288 -0.36 -0.83 -11.43
N THR A 289 -1.31 -1.54 -11.99
CA THR A 289 -2.34 -0.92 -12.82
C THR A 289 -3.73 -1.25 -12.27
N GLN A 290 -4.48 -0.23 -11.95
CA GLN A 290 -5.91 -0.37 -11.69
C GLN A 290 -6.67 -0.29 -13.01
N LEU A 291 -7.48 -1.30 -13.29
CA LEU A 291 -8.20 -1.47 -14.54
C LEU A 291 -9.71 -1.28 -14.28
N ALA A 292 -10.34 -0.39 -15.02
CA ALA A 292 -11.79 -0.24 -15.02
C ALA A 292 -12.46 -1.42 -15.73
N ILE A 293 -13.52 -1.94 -15.12
CA ILE A 293 -14.38 -2.97 -15.70
C ILE A 293 -15.46 -2.25 -16.54
N PRO A 294 -15.62 -2.57 -17.84
CA PRO A 294 -16.69 -2.02 -18.65
C PRO A 294 -18.08 -2.35 -18.05
N GLN A 295 -18.95 -1.35 -17.99
CA GLN A 295 -20.36 -1.55 -17.59
C GLN A 295 -21.19 -2.07 -18.73
#